data_137b8a44cb6d3abbc4d775810af8d993
#
_entry.id   137b8a44cb6d3abbc4d775810af8d993
#
_cell.length_a   1.000
_cell.length_b   1.000
_cell.length_c   1.000
_cell.angle_alpha   90.00
_cell.angle_beta   90.00
_cell.angle_gamma   90.00
#
_symmetry.space_group_name_H-M   'P 1'
#
loop_
_entity.id
_entity.type
_entity.pdbx_description
1 polymer ?
#
loop_
_entity_poly.entity_id
_entity_poly.type
_entity_poly.pdbx_seq_one_letter_code
_entity_poly.pdbx_strand_id
1 'polypeptide(L)'
;KLENKTWKIKQGERNIDVELAMMSSNHHVEMNPSDAGSKDRYVVQEVIKEMAKSRPIDANGCEGFKVLVLTEVDRLSREAQYGLRRTMEKYSASCRLFLIAERPSRVMDALQSRCLPIRVPGPTTESIESLLFDVAKKEKLELPPELATRIAVASQRNMRRALLAFETCRVTAYPFKPTQMVQTTDWELYINQIGAEILAEQSPARLLQIRGRLYELLVNCIPPEIILQNLAKALMRRLDEVMKHKVVFWAAHFDARMQRGSKPIMHLEA
;
A
#
# COMPACT_ATOMS: atom_id res chain seq x y z
N LYS A 1 1.05 -21.64 6.74
CA LYS A 1 1.99 -21.95 5.67
C LYS A 1 1.79 -20.93 4.56
N LEU A 2 2.87 -20.35 4.02
CA LEU A 2 2.81 -19.47 2.85
C LEU A 2 2.87 -20.35 1.61
N GLU A 3 1.90 -20.23 0.73
CA GLU A 3 1.81 -21.01 -0.50
C GLU A 3 1.42 -20.10 -1.65
N ASN A 4 2.15 -20.18 -2.75
CA ASN A 4 1.72 -19.60 -4.03
C ASN A 4 0.88 -20.64 -4.74
N LYS A 5 -0.39 -20.32 -4.98
CA LYS A 5 -1.30 -21.21 -5.72
C LYS A 5 -1.70 -20.56 -7.03
N THR A 6 -1.57 -21.33 -8.09
CA THR A 6 -2.09 -20.97 -9.41
C THR A 6 -3.50 -21.51 -9.56
N TRP A 7 -4.45 -20.62 -9.80
CA TRP A 7 -5.85 -20.97 -10.03
C TRP A 7 -6.17 -20.90 -11.50
N LYS A 8 -6.70 -22.00 -12.03
CA LYS A 8 -7.21 -22.07 -13.41
C LYS A 8 -8.69 -21.74 -13.41
N ILE A 9 -9.01 -20.53 -13.81
CA ILE A 9 -10.39 -20.04 -13.84
C ILE A 9 -10.93 -20.18 -15.25
N LYS A 10 -12.04 -20.88 -15.39
CA LYS A 10 -12.73 -21.04 -16.69
C LYS A 10 -13.61 -19.83 -16.96
N GLN A 11 -13.31 -19.10 -18.03
CA GLN A 11 -14.17 -18.04 -18.55
C GLN A 11 -14.70 -18.45 -19.93
N GLY A 12 -15.87 -19.09 -19.99
CA GLY A 12 -16.39 -19.66 -21.23
C GLY A 12 -15.44 -20.69 -21.82
N GLU A 13 -14.92 -20.42 -23.02
CA GLU A 13 -13.93 -21.28 -23.70
C GLU A 13 -12.46 -20.98 -23.33
N ARG A 14 -12.19 -19.91 -22.58
CA ARG A 14 -10.82 -19.50 -22.21
C ARG A 14 -10.50 -19.87 -20.76
N ASN A 15 -9.33 -20.44 -20.55
CA ASN A 15 -8.76 -20.64 -19.22
C ASN A 15 -7.89 -19.42 -18.89
N ILE A 16 -8.11 -18.83 -17.72
CA ILE A 16 -7.33 -17.74 -17.19
C ILE A 16 -6.53 -18.27 -16.00
N ASP A 17 -5.22 -18.27 -16.13
CA ASP A 17 -4.34 -18.62 -15.01
C ASP A 17 -4.12 -17.37 -14.15
N VAL A 18 -4.41 -17.50 -12.85
CA VAL A 18 -4.19 -16.44 -11.85
C VAL A 18 -3.31 -17.02 -10.76
N GLU A 19 -2.16 -16.38 -10.57
CA GLU A 19 -1.25 -16.70 -9.49
C GLU A 19 -1.52 -15.79 -8.30
N LEU A 20 -1.77 -16.39 -7.14
CA LEU A 20 -2.03 -15.66 -5.89
C LEU A 20 -1.15 -16.20 -4.78
N ALA A 21 -0.48 -15.28 -4.11
CA ALA A 21 0.22 -15.58 -2.87
C ALA A 21 -0.80 -15.66 -1.73
N MET A 22 -0.89 -16.80 -1.07
CA MET A 22 -1.83 -17.02 0.02
C MET A 22 -1.11 -17.55 1.24
N MET A 23 -1.51 -17.04 2.40
CA MET A 23 -1.16 -17.63 3.67
C MET A 23 -2.35 -18.44 4.17
N SER A 24 -2.20 -19.75 4.29
CA SER A 24 -3.30 -20.64 4.68
C SER A 24 -3.02 -21.43 5.94
N SER A 25 -4.06 -21.58 6.75
CA SER A 25 -4.14 -22.55 7.86
C SER A 25 -5.44 -23.34 7.77
N ASN A 26 -5.66 -24.27 8.70
CA ASN A 26 -6.91 -25.06 8.72
C ASN A 26 -8.16 -24.18 8.90
N HIS A 27 -8.05 -23.04 9.58
CA HIS A 27 -9.18 -22.19 9.98
C HIS A 27 -9.22 -20.85 9.26
N HIS A 28 -8.09 -20.38 8.70
CA HIS A 28 -8.04 -19.09 8.00
C HIS A 28 -7.23 -19.12 6.74
N VAL A 29 -7.56 -18.21 5.83
CA VAL A 29 -6.81 -17.92 4.62
C VAL A 29 -6.66 -16.40 4.50
N GLU A 30 -5.44 -15.95 4.31
CA GLU A 30 -5.11 -14.56 4.02
C GLU A 30 -4.61 -14.45 2.59
N MET A 31 -5.11 -13.46 1.86
CA MET A 31 -4.70 -13.17 0.48
C MET A 31 -4.90 -11.70 0.13
N ASN A 32 -4.16 -11.26 -0.89
CA ASN A 32 -4.35 -9.97 -1.53
C ASN A 32 -4.99 -10.15 -2.91
N PRO A 33 -6.30 -9.96 -3.07
CA PRO A 33 -6.95 -10.15 -4.38
C PRO A 33 -6.52 -9.10 -5.41
N SER A 34 -6.00 -7.93 -4.97
CA SER A 34 -5.55 -6.86 -5.86
C SER A 34 -4.28 -7.21 -6.64
N ASP A 35 -3.49 -8.20 -6.18
CA ASP A 35 -2.30 -8.69 -6.90
C ASP A 35 -2.63 -9.29 -8.26
N ALA A 36 -3.87 -9.76 -8.44
CA ALA A 36 -4.35 -10.25 -9.73
C ALA A 36 -4.58 -9.13 -10.77
N GLY A 37 -4.45 -7.86 -10.38
CA GLY A 37 -4.64 -6.69 -11.25
C GLY A 37 -6.04 -6.68 -11.91
N SER A 38 -6.10 -6.63 -13.23
CA SER A 38 -7.37 -6.61 -14.00
C SER A 38 -8.20 -7.89 -13.86
N LYS A 39 -7.64 -8.96 -13.28
CA LYS A 39 -8.33 -10.23 -13.06
C LYS A 39 -8.96 -10.37 -11.67
N ASP A 40 -8.92 -9.32 -10.85
CA ASP A 40 -9.43 -9.29 -9.47
C ASP A 40 -10.90 -9.73 -9.35
N ARG A 41 -11.73 -9.35 -10.34
CA ARG A 41 -13.13 -9.79 -10.43
C ARG A 41 -13.26 -11.32 -10.44
N TYR A 42 -12.40 -12.01 -11.19
CA TYR A 42 -12.47 -13.47 -11.28
C TYR A 42 -12.00 -14.13 -9.98
N VAL A 43 -11.00 -13.55 -9.33
CA VAL A 43 -10.54 -14.01 -8.01
C VAL A 43 -11.70 -13.96 -7.01
N VAL A 44 -12.43 -12.86 -6.98
CA VAL A 44 -13.59 -12.71 -6.08
C VAL A 44 -14.72 -13.68 -6.43
N GLN A 45 -15.02 -13.83 -7.71
CA GLN A 45 -16.16 -14.61 -8.15
C GLN A 45 -15.95 -16.13 -8.05
N GLU A 46 -14.73 -16.62 -8.23
CA GLU A 46 -14.45 -18.05 -8.22
C GLU A 46 -13.65 -18.48 -6.99
N VAL A 47 -12.46 -17.89 -6.75
CA VAL A 47 -11.56 -18.35 -5.70
C VAL A 47 -12.14 -18.09 -4.32
N ILE A 48 -12.56 -16.85 -4.03
CA ILE A 48 -13.14 -16.48 -2.73
C ILE A 48 -14.46 -17.23 -2.50
N LYS A 49 -15.27 -17.38 -3.53
CA LYS A 49 -16.54 -18.12 -3.47
C LYS A 49 -16.32 -19.62 -3.17
N GLU A 50 -15.32 -20.24 -3.79
CA GLU A 50 -14.98 -21.64 -3.54
C GLU A 50 -14.48 -21.84 -2.12
N MET A 51 -13.61 -20.95 -1.63
CA MET A 51 -13.14 -20.97 -0.26
C MET A 51 -14.26 -20.76 0.76
N ALA A 52 -15.20 -19.85 0.48
CA ALA A 52 -16.32 -19.57 1.37
C ALA A 52 -17.34 -20.73 1.44
N LYS A 53 -17.41 -21.58 0.39
CA LYS A 53 -18.23 -22.79 0.40
C LYS A 53 -17.66 -23.89 1.30
N SER A 54 -16.32 -23.99 1.39
CA SER A 54 -15.66 -25.05 2.15
C SER A 54 -15.77 -24.75 3.64
N ARG A 55 -16.47 -25.61 4.40
CA ARG A 55 -16.53 -25.55 5.85
C ARG A 55 -15.36 -26.36 6.44
N PRO A 56 -14.66 -25.88 7.47
CA PRO A 56 -13.73 -26.70 8.21
C PRO A 56 -14.53 -27.76 9.00
N ILE A 57 -14.02 -28.97 9.00
CA ILE A 57 -14.53 -30.05 9.85
C ILE A 57 -13.70 -30.01 11.12
N ASP A 58 -14.29 -29.59 12.23
CA ASP A 58 -13.63 -29.63 13.52
C ASP A 58 -13.60 -31.06 14.07
N ALA A 59 -12.53 -31.40 14.80
CA ALA A 59 -12.34 -32.73 15.40
C ALA A 59 -13.50 -33.15 16.33
N ASN A 60 -14.28 -32.19 16.80
CA ASN A 60 -15.42 -32.39 17.70
C ASN A 60 -16.78 -32.45 16.99
N GLY A 61 -16.80 -32.49 15.66
CA GLY A 61 -18.03 -32.57 14.88
C GLY A 61 -18.90 -31.30 14.86
N CYS A 62 -18.43 -30.20 15.43
CA CYS A 62 -19.12 -28.92 15.37
C CYS A 62 -18.90 -28.25 14.02
N GLU A 63 -19.96 -27.64 13.47
CA GLU A 63 -19.85 -26.83 12.26
C GLU A 63 -19.03 -25.56 12.54
N GLY A 64 -17.76 -25.60 12.20
CA GLY A 64 -16.86 -24.45 12.29
C GLY A 64 -17.10 -23.43 11.20
N PHE A 65 -16.60 -22.21 11.35
CA PHE A 65 -16.53 -21.21 10.28
C PHE A 65 -15.08 -21.00 9.85
N LYS A 66 -14.89 -20.66 8.59
CA LYS A 66 -13.59 -20.29 8.02
C LYS A 66 -13.43 -18.78 8.02
N VAL A 67 -12.24 -18.32 8.34
CA VAL A 67 -11.89 -16.89 8.30
C VAL A 67 -11.15 -16.61 6.99
N LEU A 68 -11.63 -15.64 6.23
CA LEU A 68 -10.94 -15.09 5.06
C LEU A 68 -10.50 -13.66 5.35
N VAL A 69 -9.19 -13.44 5.29
CA VAL A 69 -8.58 -12.12 5.45
C VAL A 69 -8.20 -11.60 4.07
N LEU A 70 -8.82 -10.51 3.66
CA LEU A 70 -8.57 -9.86 2.39
C LEU A 70 -7.85 -8.53 2.65
N THR A 71 -6.64 -8.40 2.15
CA THR A 71 -5.84 -7.17 2.27
C THR A 71 -6.05 -6.27 1.06
N GLU A 72 -5.82 -4.97 1.23
CA GLU A 72 -5.90 -3.95 0.17
C GLU A 72 -7.24 -3.91 -0.60
N VAL A 73 -8.35 -4.10 0.09
CA VAL A 73 -9.69 -4.14 -0.52
C VAL A 73 -10.07 -2.83 -1.23
N ASP A 74 -9.47 -1.73 -0.82
CA ASP A 74 -9.63 -0.40 -1.44
C ASP A 74 -8.97 -0.28 -2.83
N ARG A 75 -8.11 -1.23 -3.22
CA ARG A 75 -7.52 -1.32 -4.56
C ARG A 75 -8.32 -2.18 -5.53
N LEU A 76 -9.30 -2.91 -5.03
CA LEU A 76 -10.18 -3.74 -5.87
C LEU A 76 -11.00 -2.89 -6.83
N SER A 77 -11.21 -3.42 -8.04
CA SER A 77 -12.13 -2.83 -9.00
C SER A 77 -13.57 -2.78 -8.45
N ARG A 78 -14.37 -1.87 -8.96
CA ARG A 78 -15.78 -1.78 -8.56
C ARG A 78 -16.54 -3.08 -8.82
N GLU A 79 -16.22 -3.75 -9.93
CA GLU A 79 -16.85 -5.03 -10.30
C GLU A 79 -16.50 -6.16 -9.32
N ALA A 80 -15.24 -6.21 -8.86
CA ALA A 80 -14.80 -7.15 -7.85
C ALA A 80 -15.50 -6.89 -6.51
N GLN A 81 -15.61 -5.63 -6.10
CA GLN A 81 -16.33 -5.25 -4.88
C GLN A 81 -17.83 -5.63 -4.96
N TYR A 82 -18.50 -5.46 -6.11
CA TYR A 82 -19.88 -5.95 -6.30
C TYR A 82 -20.00 -7.47 -6.18
N GLY A 83 -19.02 -8.21 -6.70
CA GLY A 83 -18.96 -9.66 -6.56
C GLY A 83 -18.81 -10.10 -5.10
N LEU A 84 -17.95 -9.39 -4.35
CA LEU A 84 -17.70 -9.66 -2.94
C LEU A 84 -18.95 -9.46 -2.08
N ARG A 85 -19.76 -8.44 -2.36
CA ARG A 85 -21.04 -8.20 -1.70
C ARG A 85 -21.93 -9.45 -1.71
N ARG A 86 -22.10 -10.09 -2.87
CA ARG A 86 -22.94 -11.29 -3.01
C ARG A 86 -22.38 -12.48 -2.22
N THR A 87 -21.07 -12.61 -2.21
CA THR A 87 -20.37 -13.67 -1.46
C THR A 87 -20.57 -13.50 0.03
N MET A 88 -20.47 -12.26 0.54
CA MET A 88 -20.71 -11.94 1.94
C MET A 88 -22.14 -12.30 2.40
N GLU A 89 -23.15 -11.94 1.60
CA GLU A 89 -24.54 -12.22 1.93
C GLU A 89 -24.83 -13.73 1.93
N LYS A 90 -24.31 -14.43 0.93
CA LYS A 90 -24.62 -15.87 0.73
C LYS A 90 -23.92 -16.81 1.71
N TYR A 91 -22.67 -16.49 2.09
CA TYR A 91 -21.81 -17.39 2.86
C TYR A 91 -21.53 -16.91 4.28
N SER A 92 -22.36 -15.99 4.81
CA SER A 92 -22.20 -15.43 6.14
C SER A 92 -22.20 -16.47 7.27
N ALA A 93 -22.85 -17.60 7.08
CA ALA A 93 -22.90 -18.69 8.08
C ALA A 93 -21.61 -19.54 8.10
N SER A 94 -21.00 -19.77 6.92
CA SER A 94 -19.83 -20.64 6.78
C SER A 94 -18.50 -19.92 6.80
N CYS A 95 -18.51 -18.60 6.56
CA CYS A 95 -17.30 -17.81 6.40
C CYS A 95 -17.40 -16.45 7.10
N ARG A 96 -16.32 -16.02 7.75
CA ARG A 96 -16.15 -14.66 8.28
C ARG A 96 -15.10 -13.94 7.47
N LEU A 97 -15.45 -12.76 6.97
CA LEU A 97 -14.58 -11.94 6.15
C LEU A 97 -13.99 -10.81 6.98
N PHE A 98 -12.66 -10.70 6.97
CA PHE A 98 -11.92 -9.55 7.45
C PHE A 98 -11.40 -8.78 6.25
N LEU A 99 -11.89 -7.56 6.09
CA LEU A 99 -11.52 -6.67 5.00
C LEU A 99 -10.59 -5.60 5.54
N ILE A 100 -9.37 -5.54 5.03
CA ILE A 100 -8.36 -4.57 5.43
C ILE A 100 -8.23 -3.54 4.31
N ALA A 101 -8.44 -2.27 4.64
CA ALA A 101 -8.36 -1.16 3.71
C ALA A 101 -7.67 0.04 4.37
N GLU A 102 -6.82 0.73 3.62
CA GLU A 102 -6.19 1.97 4.08
C GLU A 102 -7.10 3.18 3.84
N ARG A 103 -7.85 3.18 2.75
CA ARG A 103 -8.72 4.28 2.32
C ARG A 103 -10.18 3.84 2.26
N PRO A 104 -10.95 4.04 3.34
CA PRO A 104 -12.35 3.63 3.37
C PRO A 104 -13.20 4.31 2.27
N SER A 105 -12.84 5.51 1.82
CA SER A 105 -13.52 6.22 0.74
C SER A 105 -13.50 5.49 -0.62
N ARG A 106 -12.56 4.58 -0.84
CA ARG A 106 -12.50 3.74 -2.05
C ARG A 106 -13.31 2.45 -1.94
N VAL A 107 -13.70 2.08 -0.72
CA VAL A 107 -14.57 0.93 -0.48
C VAL A 107 -16.01 1.36 -0.67
N MET A 108 -16.77 0.61 -1.46
CA MET A 108 -18.16 0.95 -1.77
C MET A 108 -19.04 0.93 -0.52
N ASP A 109 -19.97 1.88 -0.42
CA ASP A 109 -20.94 1.97 0.68
C ASP A 109 -21.72 0.67 0.88
N ALA A 110 -22.00 -0.06 -0.22
CA ALA A 110 -22.66 -1.34 -0.20
C ALA A 110 -21.89 -2.44 0.54
N LEU A 111 -20.54 -2.37 0.58
CA LEU A 111 -19.71 -3.26 1.41
C LEU A 111 -19.60 -2.75 2.83
N GLN A 112 -19.36 -1.44 3.00
CA GLN A 112 -19.24 -0.82 4.32
C GLN A 112 -20.47 -1.04 5.18
N SER A 113 -21.69 -0.92 4.60
CA SER A 113 -22.94 -1.15 5.31
C SER A 113 -23.18 -2.59 5.79
N ARG A 114 -22.41 -3.55 5.26
CA ARG A 114 -22.49 -4.97 5.62
C ARG A 114 -21.36 -5.44 6.53
N CYS A 115 -20.44 -4.55 6.82
CA CYS A 115 -19.29 -4.81 7.69
C CYS A 115 -19.41 -3.97 8.96
N LEU A 116 -18.75 -4.40 10.01
CA LEU A 116 -18.47 -3.57 11.16
C LEU A 116 -17.18 -2.79 10.87
N PRO A 117 -17.23 -1.48 10.60
CA PRO A 117 -16.04 -0.69 10.37
C PRO A 117 -15.30 -0.45 11.69
N ILE A 118 -14.06 -0.93 11.77
CA ILE A 118 -13.17 -0.71 12.91
C ILE A 118 -12.01 0.16 12.45
N ARG A 119 -11.90 1.34 13.05
CA ARG A 119 -10.81 2.26 12.75
C ARG A 119 -9.56 1.89 13.56
N VAL A 120 -8.48 1.55 12.88
CA VAL A 120 -7.15 1.37 13.48
C VAL A 120 -6.34 2.64 13.21
N PRO A 121 -6.01 3.44 14.23
CA PRO A 121 -5.22 4.66 14.04
C PRO A 121 -3.78 4.32 13.66
N GLY A 122 -3.13 5.22 12.92
CA GLY A 122 -1.68 5.14 12.70
C GLY A 122 -0.93 5.32 14.03
N PRO A 123 0.23 4.67 14.21
CA PRO A 123 1.00 4.74 15.44
C PRO A 123 1.42 6.18 15.74
N THR A 124 1.52 6.52 17.02
CA THR A 124 2.13 7.79 17.48
C THR A 124 3.65 7.70 17.41
N THR A 125 4.34 8.83 17.41
CA THR A 125 5.82 8.88 17.47
C THR A 125 6.35 8.13 18.70
N GLU A 126 5.71 8.30 19.84
CA GLU A 126 6.04 7.61 21.08
C GLU A 126 5.89 6.09 20.99
N SER A 127 4.81 5.61 20.31
CA SER A 127 4.60 4.18 20.08
C SER A 127 5.68 3.60 19.17
N ILE A 128 6.14 4.37 18.18
CA ILE A 128 7.23 3.95 17.29
C ILE A 128 8.56 3.90 18.07
N GLU A 129 8.86 4.90 18.89
CA GLU A 129 10.06 4.91 19.72
C GLU A 129 10.09 3.73 20.69
N SER A 130 8.98 3.48 21.38
CA SER A 130 8.83 2.33 22.28
C SER A 130 9.11 1.00 21.54
N LEU A 131 8.54 0.82 20.35
CA LEU A 131 8.80 -0.37 19.53
C LEU A 131 10.28 -0.48 19.12
N LEU A 132 10.92 0.63 18.73
CA LEU A 132 12.33 0.62 18.35
C LEU A 132 13.23 0.20 19.53
N PHE A 133 12.93 0.68 20.75
CA PHE A 133 13.65 0.25 21.95
C PHE A 133 13.40 -1.23 22.28
N ASP A 134 12.17 -1.74 22.12
CA ASP A 134 11.86 -3.15 22.33
C ASP A 134 12.61 -4.04 21.36
N VAL A 135 12.68 -3.64 20.08
CA VAL A 135 13.45 -4.35 19.05
C VAL A 135 14.94 -4.28 19.34
N ALA A 136 15.47 -3.09 19.69
CA ALA A 136 16.88 -2.93 20.05
C ALA A 136 17.27 -3.82 21.23
N LYS A 137 16.41 -3.92 22.25
CA LYS A 137 16.62 -4.80 23.40
C LYS A 137 16.65 -6.29 23.01
N LYS A 138 15.72 -6.72 22.13
CA LYS A 138 15.68 -8.10 21.62
C LYS A 138 16.93 -8.46 20.80
N GLU A 139 17.41 -7.53 19.99
CA GLU A 139 18.60 -7.66 19.16
C GLU A 139 19.92 -7.38 19.93
N LYS A 140 19.85 -7.01 21.23
CA LYS A 140 20.99 -6.65 22.07
C LYS A 140 21.80 -5.47 21.51
N LEU A 141 21.10 -4.46 21.01
CA LEU A 141 21.67 -3.24 20.44
C LEU A 141 21.45 -2.07 21.41
N GLU A 142 22.43 -1.17 21.50
CA GLU A 142 22.32 0.08 22.26
C GLU A 142 21.82 1.18 21.32
N LEU A 143 20.54 1.57 21.45
CA LEU A 143 19.92 2.61 20.63
C LEU A 143 19.88 3.93 21.40
N PRO A 144 20.57 5.01 20.93
CA PRO A 144 20.45 6.33 21.50
C PRO A 144 19.03 6.90 21.33
N PRO A 145 18.46 7.56 22.37
CA PRO A 145 17.09 8.08 22.31
C PRO A 145 16.92 9.15 21.21
N GLU A 146 17.92 10.00 21.01
CA GLU A 146 17.89 11.02 19.95
C GLU A 146 17.78 10.41 18.55
N LEU A 147 18.45 9.28 18.29
CA LEU A 147 18.35 8.57 17.02
C LEU A 147 16.96 7.92 16.87
N ALA A 148 16.42 7.34 17.95
CA ALA A 148 15.07 6.76 17.92
C ALA A 148 14.01 7.80 17.56
N THR A 149 14.04 8.97 18.18
CA THR A 149 13.14 10.09 17.87
C THR A 149 13.28 10.54 16.41
N ARG A 150 14.50 10.64 15.89
CA ARG A 150 14.75 11.03 14.49
C ARG A 150 14.21 9.99 13.49
N ILE A 151 14.39 8.71 13.77
CA ILE A 151 13.81 7.63 12.96
C ILE A 151 12.28 7.69 13.02
N ALA A 152 11.68 7.89 14.20
CA ALA A 152 10.25 7.99 14.37
C ALA A 152 9.65 9.16 13.58
N VAL A 153 10.27 10.34 13.59
CA VAL A 153 9.85 11.50 12.82
C VAL A 153 10.01 11.26 11.31
N ALA A 154 11.16 10.71 10.87
CA ALA A 154 11.43 10.43 9.47
C ALA A 154 10.51 9.36 8.87
N SER A 155 10.00 8.44 9.70
CA SER A 155 9.08 7.39 9.28
C SER A 155 7.68 7.87 8.90
N GLN A 156 7.31 9.11 9.25
CA GLN A 156 5.99 9.68 8.98
C GLN A 156 4.84 8.78 9.48
N ARG A 157 4.96 8.24 10.68
CA ARG A 157 3.99 7.34 11.32
C ARG A 157 3.83 5.99 10.62
N ASN A 158 4.78 5.58 9.80
CA ASN A 158 4.81 4.26 9.17
C ASN A 158 5.78 3.35 9.94
N MET A 159 5.22 2.36 10.66
CA MET A 159 5.97 1.43 11.50
C MET A 159 6.99 0.59 10.71
N ARG A 160 6.59 0.10 9.53
CA ARG A 160 7.48 -0.69 8.67
C ARG A 160 8.66 0.14 8.20
N ARG A 161 8.42 1.39 7.79
CA ARG A 161 9.46 2.32 7.40
C ARG A 161 10.43 2.63 8.55
N ALA A 162 9.91 2.76 9.77
CA ALA A 162 10.74 2.98 10.96
C ALA A 162 11.68 1.80 11.22
N LEU A 163 11.19 0.56 11.15
CA LEU A 163 12.00 -0.64 11.34
C LEU A 163 13.06 -0.79 10.25
N LEU A 164 12.71 -0.57 8.98
CA LEU A 164 13.67 -0.61 7.87
C LEU A 164 14.73 0.49 7.98
N ALA A 165 14.34 1.70 8.40
CA ALA A 165 15.28 2.79 8.65
C ALA A 165 16.24 2.47 9.81
N PHE A 166 15.74 1.82 10.86
CA PHE A 166 16.58 1.36 11.97
C PHE A 166 17.61 0.31 11.51
N GLU A 167 17.18 -0.67 10.72
CA GLU A 167 18.07 -1.67 10.14
C GLU A 167 19.12 -1.02 9.23
N THR A 168 18.72 -0.07 8.38
CA THR A 168 19.63 0.67 7.51
C THR A 168 20.67 1.44 8.31
N CYS A 169 20.27 2.08 9.41
CA CYS A 169 21.18 2.77 10.30
C CYS A 169 22.22 1.81 10.91
N ARG A 170 21.80 0.58 11.27
CA ARG A 170 22.71 -0.45 11.79
C ARG A 170 23.73 -0.89 10.74
N VAL A 171 23.27 -1.12 9.52
CA VAL A 171 24.15 -1.58 8.41
C VAL A 171 25.15 -0.48 8.02
N THR A 172 24.72 0.79 8.07
CA THR A 172 25.56 1.92 7.67
C THR A 172 26.67 2.21 8.69
N ALA A 173 26.35 2.23 9.97
CA ALA A 173 27.33 2.47 11.04
C ALA A 173 26.86 1.89 12.38
N TYR A 174 27.65 1.01 12.94
CA TYR A 174 27.53 0.50 14.31
C TYR A 174 28.88 0.62 15.02
N PRO A 175 28.99 1.08 16.26
CA PRO A 175 27.91 1.50 17.18
C PRO A 175 27.20 2.78 16.76
N PHE A 176 25.90 2.89 17.13
CA PHE A 176 25.07 4.05 16.76
C PHE A 176 25.61 5.35 17.36
N LYS A 177 25.58 6.41 16.55
CA LYS A 177 25.88 7.75 16.99
C LYS A 177 24.59 8.58 17.15
N PRO A 178 24.46 9.42 18.19
CA PRO A 178 23.27 10.27 18.37
C PRO A 178 23.00 11.17 17.15
N THR A 179 24.07 11.62 16.48
CA THR A 179 24.02 12.53 15.31
C THR A 179 23.92 11.80 13.98
N GLN A 180 23.84 10.44 13.96
CA GLN A 180 23.76 9.64 12.74
C GLN A 180 22.56 10.06 11.88
N MET A 181 22.78 10.33 10.61
CA MET A 181 21.71 10.68 9.66
C MET A 181 20.85 9.47 9.32
N VAL A 182 19.53 9.64 9.36
CA VAL A 182 18.58 8.66 8.84
C VAL A 182 18.60 8.74 7.33
N GLN A 183 18.92 7.62 6.67
CA GLN A 183 18.93 7.58 5.23
C GLN A 183 17.52 7.66 4.67
N THR A 184 17.34 8.52 3.68
CA THR A 184 16.15 8.56 2.82
C THR A 184 16.35 7.63 1.63
N THR A 185 15.26 7.16 1.05
CA THR A 185 15.33 6.30 -0.13
C THR A 185 15.82 7.08 -1.36
N ASP A 186 16.59 6.42 -2.23
CA ASP A 186 17.18 7.05 -3.42
C ASP A 186 16.13 7.67 -4.34
N TRP A 187 14.98 7.02 -4.49
CA TRP A 187 13.90 7.56 -5.31
C TRP A 187 13.28 8.84 -4.73
N GLU A 188 13.23 9.00 -3.39
CA GLU A 188 12.79 10.26 -2.75
C GLU A 188 13.78 11.40 -3.01
N LEU A 189 15.09 11.09 -2.93
CA LEU A 189 16.14 12.06 -3.29
C LEU A 189 16.03 12.46 -4.76
N TYR A 190 15.80 11.49 -5.63
CA TYR A 190 15.63 11.72 -7.07
C TYR A 190 14.42 12.61 -7.38
N ILE A 191 13.28 12.40 -6.73
CA ILE A 191 12.09 13.28 -6.86
C ILE A 191 12.41 14.70 -6.36
N ASN A 192 13.15 14.85 -5.26
CA ASN A 192 13.55 16.16 -4.75
C ASN A 192 14.48 16.90 -5.75
N GLN A 193 15.35 16.18 -6.46
CA GLN A 193 16.17 16.73 -7.54
C GLN A 193 15.32 17.19 -8.72
N ILE A 194 14.36 16.36 -9.17
CA ILE A 194 13.41 16.73 -10.22
C ILE A 194 12.66 18.02 -9.85
N GLY A 195 12.16 18.11 -8.60
CA GLY A 195 11.50 19.32 -8.11
C GLY A 195 12.41 20.56 -8.13
N ALA A 196 13.69 20.40 -7.79
CA ALA A 196 14.66 21.49 -7.84
C ALA A 196 14.92 21.96 -9.28
N GLU A 197 15.00 21.05 -10.25
CA GLU A 197 15.21 21.35 -11.66
C GLU A 197 14.01 22.05 -12.31
N ILE A 198 12.78 21.63 -11.97
CA ILE A 198 11.56 22.30 -12.42
C ILE A 198 11.55 23.78 -11.98
N LEU A 199 11.99 24.04 -10.76
CA LEU A 199 12.03 25.41 -10.23
C LEU A 199 13.18 26.24 -10.81
N ALA A 200 14.28 25.61 -11.19
CA ALA A 200 15.44 26.30 -11.75
C ALA A 200 15.22 26.77 -13.20
N GLU A 201 14.58 25.95 -14.03
CA GLU A 201 14.37 26.25 -15.44
C GLU A 201 13.05 25.68 -15.94
N GLN A 202 12.22 26.53 -16.56
CA GLN A 202 10.92 26.19 -17.17
C GLN A 202 11.01 26.35 -18.68
N SER A 203 11.64 25.38 -19.35
CA SER A 203 11.74 25.33 -20.80
C SER A 203 11.16 24.02 -21.35
N PRO A 204 10.72 23.99 -22.64
CA PRO A 204 10.25 22.74 -23.27
C PRO A 204 11.32 21.65 -23.31
N ALA A 205 12.59 22.03 -23.44
CA ALA A 205 13.72 21.11 -23.44
C ALA A 205 13.89 20.45 -22.05
N ARG A 206 13.75 21.25 -20.97
CA ARG A 206 13.78 20.73 -19.60
C ARG A 206 12.62 19.80 -19.32
N LEU A 207 11.41 20.13 -19.80
CA LEU A 207 10.24 19.26 -19.65
C LEU A 207 10.47 17.87 -20.26
N LEU A 208 11.10 17.83 -21.46
CA LEU A 208 11.45 16.55 -22.10
C LEU A 208 12.42 15.70 -21.27
N GLN A 209 13.42 16.34 -20.65
CA GLN A 209 14.35 15.66 -19.74
C GLN A 209 13.64 15.12 -18.50
N ILE A 210 12.76 15.93 -17.89
CA ILE A 210 11.98 15.54 -16.72
C ILE A 210 11.06 14.38 -17.05
N ARG A 211 10.42 14.36 -18.22
CA ARG A 211 9.64 13.23 -18.72
C ARG A 211 10.45 11.94 -18.70
N GLY A 212 11.68 11.97 -19.19
CA GLY A 212 12.59 10.82 -19.15
C GLY A 212 12.81 10.30 -17.73
N ARG A 213 13.06 11.21 -16.78
CA ARG A 213 13.24 10.84 -15.37
C ARG A 213 11.98 10.31 -14.70
N LEU A 214 10.80 10.83 -15.04
CA LEU A 214 9.53 10.30 -14.56
C LEU A 214 9.28 8.88 -15.10
N TYR A 215 9.68 8.60 -16.35
CA TYR A 215 9.67 7.24 -16.88
C TYR A 215 10.59 6.30 -16.10
N GLU A 216 11.79 6.73 -15.73
CA GLU A 216 12.70 5.92 -14.89
C GLU A 216 12.06 5.53 -13.56
N LEU A 217 11.38 6.48 -12.89
CA LEU A 217 10.64 6.20 -11.66
C LEU A 217 9.50 5.18 -11.88
N LEU A 218 8.74 5.31 -12.97
CA LEU A 218 7.66 4.39 -13.31
C LEU A 218 8.17 3.00 -13.69
N VAL A 219 9.29 2.89 -14.40
CA VAL A 219 9.94 1.61 -14.75
C VAL A 219 10.43 0.89 -13.48
N ASN A 220 10.89 1.64 -12.48
CA ASN A 220 11.24 1.10 -11.16
C ASN A 220 10.01 0.77 -10.28
N CYS A 221 8.81 0.69 -10.87
CA CYS A 221 7.56 0.31 -10.21
C CYS A 221 7.15 1.23 -9.06
N ILE A 222 7.58 2.48 -9.03
CA ILE A 222 7.14 3.44 -8.02
C ILE A 222 5.73 3.91 -8.39
N PRO A 223 4.74 3.79 -7.48
CA PRO A 223 3.36 4.17 -7.76
C PRO A 223 3.25 5.66 -8.16
N PRO A 224 2.55 5.98 -9.25
CA PRO A 224 2.46 7.36 -9.75
C PRO A 224 1.82 8.33 -8.75
N GLU A 225 0.90 7.86 -7.92
CA GLU A 225 0.31 8.65 -6.83
C GLU A 225 1.38 9.12 -5.82
N ILE A 226 2.32 8.23 -5.49
CA ILE A 226 3.43 8.53 -4.57
C ILE A 226 4.39 9.51 -5.21
N ILE A 227 4.69 9.36 -6.52
CA ILE A 227 5.54 10.29 -7.27
C ILE A 227 4.92 11.68 -7.22
N LEU A 228 3.64 11.82 -7.59
CA LEU A 228 2.94 13.10 -7.60
C LEU A 228 2.92 13.78 -6.22
N GLN A 229 2.59 13.01 -5.18
CA GLN A 229 2.55 13.55 -3.81
C GLN A 229 3.91 14.05 -3.33
N ASN A 230 4.98 13.29 -3.58
CA ASN A 230 6.32 13.70 -3.16
C ASN A 230 6.85 14.85 -4.00
N LEU A 231 6.56 14.90 -5.30
CA LEU A 231 6.90 16.02 -6.17
C LEU A 231 6.20 17.30 -5.70
N ALA A 232 4.89 17.23 -5.43
CA ALA A 232 4.15 18.38 -4.89
C ALA A 232 4.74 18.87 -3.56
N LYS A 233 5.09 17.96 -2.63
CA LYS A 233 5.76 18.31 -1.38
C LYS A 233 7.13 18.96 -1.61
N ALA A 234 7.91 18.47 -2.57
CA ALA A 234 9.23 19.03 -2.91
C ALA A 234 9.12 20.45 -3.46
N LEU A 235 8.13 20.70 -4.32
CA LEU A 235 7.85 22.02 -4.90
C LEU A 235 7.36 22.99 -3.81
N MET A 236 6.42 22.59 -2.97
CA MET A 236 5.85 23.43 -1.90
C MET A 236 6.88 23.94 -0.90
N ARG A 237 7.99 23.24 -0.70
CA ARG A 237 9.05 23.69 0.24
C ARG A 237 9.76 24.96 -0.20
N ARG A 238 9.71 25.31 -1.50
CA ARG A 238 10.49 26.41 -2.11
C ARG A 238 9.63 27.49 -2.74
N LEU A 239 8.30 27.35 -2.70
CA LEU A 239 7.37 28.29 -3.31
C LEU A 239 6.70 29.19 -2.25
N ASP A 240 6.24 30.36 -2.69
CA ASP A 240 5.42 31.29 -1.92
C ASP A 240 4.00 30.76 -1.71
N GLU A 241 3.25 31.33 -0.76
CA GLU A 241 1.93 30.83 -0.36
C GLU A 241 0.92 30.77 -1.51
N VAL A 242 0.94 31.78 -2.41
CA VAL A 242 0.01 31.83 -3.56
C VAL A 242 0.26 30.67 -4.52
N MET A 243 1.53 30.38 -4.79
CA MET A 243 1.91 29.29 -5.67
C MET A 243 1.71 27.92 -5.02
N LYS A 244 1.90 27.80 -3.70
CA LYS A 244 1.59 26.55 -2.99
C LYS A 244 0.12 26.14 -3.19
N HIS A 245 -0.82 27.07 -3.07
CA HIS A 245 -2.24 26.78 -3.30
C HIS A 245 -2.51 26.27 -4.72
N LYS A 246 -1.87 26.88 -5.73
CA LYS A 246 -1.98 26.43 -7.13
C LYS A 246 -1.42 25.03 -7.33
N VAL A 247 -0.23 24.74 -6.77
CA VAL A 247 0.39 23.41 -6.85
C VAL A 247 -0.51 22.35 -6.22
N VAL A 248 -1.05 22.61 -5.05
CA VAL A 248 -1.97 21.67 -4.37
C VAL A 248 -3.23 21.43 -5.19
N PHE A 249 -3.81 22.50 -5.74
CA PHE A 249 -5.01 22.39 -6.59
C PHE A 249 -4.74 21.50 -7.81
N TRP A 250 -3.67 21.77 -8.55
CA TRP A 250 -3.34 20.99 -9.75
C TRP A 250 -2.92 19.56 -9.41
N ALA A 251 -2.16 19.35 -8.35
CA ALA A 251 -1.81 18.01 -7.87
C ALA A 251 -3.06 17.18 -7.55
N ALA A 252 -4.02 17.74 -6.83
CA ALA A 252 -5.29 17.06 -6.54
C ALA A 252 -6.11 16.78 -7.80
N HIS A 253 -6.13 17.73 -8.75
CA HIS A 253 -6.83 17.57 -10.01
C HIS A 253 -6.25 16.41 -10.84
N PHE A 254 -4.93 16.35 -10.99
CA PHE A 254 -4.27 15.31 -11.77
C PHE A 254 -4.26 13.96 -11.04
N ASP A 255 -4.19 13.92 -9.70
CA ASP A 255 -4.36 12.69 -8.93
C ASP A 255 -5.74 12.05 -9.20
N ALA A 256 -6.80 12.85 -9.15
CA ALA A 256 -8.16 12.37 -9.46
C ALA A 256 -8.30 11.87 -10.92
N ARG A 257 -7.59 12.48 -11.86
CA ARG A 257 -7.58 12.04 -13.27
C ARG A 257 -6.75 10.79 -13.48
N MET A 258 -5.62 10.64 -12.81
CA MET A 258 -4.79 9.42 -12.87
C MET A 258 -5.55 8.18 -12.48
N GLN A 259 -6.45 8.28 -11.50
CA GLN A 259 -7.27 7.15 -11.06
C GLN A 259 -8.31 6.68 -12.09
N ARG A 260 -8.63 7.53 -13.06
CA ARG A 260 -9.58 7.22 -14.14
C ARG A 260 -8.89 6.80 -15.44
N GLY A 261 -7.62 7.18 -15.60
CA GLY A 261 -6.83 6.96 -16.81
C GLY A 261 -5.91 5.76 -16.71
N SER A 262 -5.45 5.28 -17.87
CA SER A 262 -4.52 4.14 -17.98
C SER A 262 -3.06 4.54 -18.15
N LYS A 263 -2.75 5.82 -18.42
CA LYS A 263 -1.41 6.32 -18.72
C LYS A 263 -1.00 7.41 -17.72
N PRO A 264 -0.42 7.04 -16.59
CA PRO A 264 -0.10 7.97 -15.50
C PRO A 264 0.89 9.07 -15.92
N ILE A 265 1.82 8.78 -16.84
CA ILE A 265 2.82 9.75 -17.28
C ILE A 265 2.20 11.05 -17.82
N MET A 266 1.08 10.95 -18.55
CA MET A 266 0.38 12.11 -19.11
C MET A 266 -0.12 13.10 -18.04
N HIS A 267 -0.44 12.57 -16.87
CA HIS A 267 -0.93 13.35 -15.75
C HIS A 267 0.19 13.82 -14.82
N LEU A 268 1.32 13.12 -14.81
CA LEU A 268 2.50 13.54 -14.06
C LEU A 268 3.24 14.68 -14.75
N GLU A 269 3.17 14.74 -16.08
CA GLU A 269 3.83 15.75 -16.91
C GLU A 269 3.02 17.05 -17.02
N ALA A 270 1.71 16.95 -17.00
CA ALA A 270 0.80 18.10 -17.16
C ALA A 270 0.71 18.98 -15.91
#